data_3e37c90d6578b4304afff0cec4b9aa62
#
_entry.id   3e37c90d6578b4304afff0cec4b9aa62
#
_cell.length_a   1.000
_cell.length_b   1.000
_cell.length_c   1.000
_cell.angle_alpha   90.00
_cell.angle_beta   90.00
_cell.angle_gamma   90.00
#
_symmetry.space_group_name_H-M   'P 1'
#
loop_
_entity.id
_entity.type
_entity.pdbx_description
1 polymer ?
#
loop_
_entity_poly.entity_id
_entity_poly.type
_entity_poly.pdbx_seq_one_letter_code
_entity_poly.pdbx_strand_id
1 'polypeptide(L)'
;MKRIILVGYMGSGKTTVGKALSKETGMMFYDLDWYIESRMRKTVSEIFAERGEEAFRKLEYNMLHEVAEFEDVIISCGGGTPCFFDNMDYLNRQGEVVYLKASPDTLYKHLQMAKVERPLLKGKSSEELIAYITEHLKTREPFYSKARYTLDVDVLDDYDKIKISVTKLRELLKI
;
A
#
# COMPACT_ATOMS: atom_id res chain seq x y z
N MET A 1 -22.12 -1.15 4.02
CA MET A 1 -20.94 -1.86 3.49
C MET A 1 -19.95 -0.84 2.94
N LYS A 2 -18.84 -0.62 3.64
CA LYS A 2 -17.78 0.26 3.15
C LYS A 2 -16.50 -0.54 2.93
N ARG A 3 -15.85 -0.32 1.81
CA ARG A 3 -14.52 -0.86 1.52
C ARG A 3 -13.62 0.30 1.14
N ILE A 4 -12.57 0.50 1.90
CA ILE A 4 -11.55 1.53 1.66
C ILE A 4 -10.27 0.82 1.28
N ILE A 5 -9.73 1.14 0.12
CA ILE A 5 -8.59 0.44 -0.43
C ILE A 5 -7.45 1.42 -0.64
N LEU A 6 -6.34 1.19 0.04
CA LEU A 6 -5.17 2.06 0.02
C LEU A 6 -4.13 1.50 -0.95
N VAL A 7 -3.77 2.29 -1.94
CA VAL A 7 -2.71 1.98 -2.91
C VAL A 7 -1.62 3.03 -2.89
N GLY A 8 -0.44 2.69 -3.32
CA GLY A 8 0.71 3.59 -3.37
C GLY A 8 2.02 2.84 -3.22
N TYR A 9 3.11 3.55 -3.42
CA TYR A 9 4.46 3.01 -3.37
C TYR A 9 4.81 2.44 -1.97
N MET A 10 5.76 1.52 -1.91
CA MET A 10 6.29 1.08 -0.62
C MET A 10 6.79 2.28 0.19
N GLY A 11 6.45 2.34 1.46
CA GLY A 11 6.79 3.47 2.32
C GLY A 11 5.85 4.68 2.21
N SER A 12 4.78 4.63 1.45
CA SER A 12 3.82 5.75 1.37
C SER A 12 2.93 5.93 2.61
N GLY A 13 3.00 5.00 3.57
CA GLY A 13 2.24 5.11 4.83
C GLY A 13 0.91 4.37 4.84
N LYS A 14 0.64 3.48 3.89
CA LYS A 14 -0.62 2.72 3.80
C LYS A 14 -0.97 1.98 5.09
N THR A 15 -0.02 1.26 5.66
CA THR A 15 -0.22 0.51 6.90
C THR A 15 -0.45 1.45 8.08
N THR A 16 0.34 2.51 8.20
CA THR A 16 0.25 3.51 9.28
C THR A 16 -1.09 4.23 9.26
N VAL A 17 -1.46 4.79 8.11
CA VAL A 17 -2.73 5.51 7.93
C VAL A 17 -3.91 4.56 8.03
N GLY A 18 -3.81 3.38 7.43
CA GLY A 18 -4.88 2.37 7.46
C GLY A 18 -5.21 1.89 8.87
N LYS A 19 -4.20 1.61 9.69
CA LYS A 19 -4.40 1.22 11.09
C LYS A 19 -4.97 2.35 11.93
N ALA A 20 -4.51 3.58 11.71
CA ALA A 20 -5.04 4.74 12.43
C ALA A 20 -6.50 5.01 12.05
N LEU A 21 -6.85 4.92 10.77
CA LEU A 21 -8.22 5.02 10.30
C LEU A 21 -9.11 3.91 10.88
N SER A 22 -8.61 2.69 10.94
CA SER A 22 -9.30 1.53 11.54
C SER A 22 -9.69 1.81 13.00
N LYS A 23 -8.77 2.38 13.79
CA LYS A 23 -9.05 2.76 15.18
C LYS A 23 -10.14 3.81 15.31
N GLU A 24 -10.20 4.77 14.39
CA GLU A 24 -11.20 5.84 14.46
C GLU A 24 -12.58 5.42 13.95
N THR A 25 -12.63 4.48 13.00
CA THR A 25 -13.89 4.10 12.35
C THR A 25 -14.47 2.78 12.83
N GLY A 26 -13.65 1.96 13.51
CA GLY A 26 -14.03 0.59 13.90
C GLY A 26 -14.01 -0.41 12.75
N MET A 27 -13.63 -0.01 11.54
CA MET A 27 -13.51 -0.91 10.39
C MET A 27 -12.30 -1.84 10.56
N MET A 28 -12.42 -3.09 10.10
CA MET A 28 -11.31 -4.05 10.14
C MET A 28 -10.21 -3.65 9.17
N PHE A 29 -8.96 -3.75 9.62
CA PHE A 29 -7.79 -3.48 8.79
C PHE A 29 -7.14 -4.76 8.30
N TYR A 30 -6.91 -4.85 6.98
CA TYR A 30 -6.17 -5.94 6.34
C TYR A 30 -4.99 -5.38 5.54
N ASP A 31 -3.79 -5.85 5.85
CA ASP A 31 -2.62 -5.71 5.00
C ASP A 31 -2.55 -6.93 4.08
N LEU A 32 -2.59 -6.73 2.77
CA LEU A 32 -2.65 -7.83 1.81
C LEU A 32 -1.41 -8.72 1.87
N ASP A 33 -0.22 -8.15 2.04
CA ASP A 33 1.01 -8.94 2.16
C ASP A 33 0.96 -9.84 3.40
N TRP A 34 0.54 -9.30 4.53
CA TRP A 34 0.38 -10.09 5.76
C TRP A 34 -0.72 -11.13 5.65
N TYR A 35 -1.78 -10.82 4.93
CA TYR A 35 -2.85 -11.80 4.66
C TYR A 35 -2.33 -12.98 3.85
N ILE A 36 -1.56 -12.70 2.79
CA ILE A 36 -0.90 -13.73 1.98
C ILE A 36 0.06 -14.56 2.83
N GLU A 37 0.94 -13.91 3.60
CA GLU A 37 1.91 -14.59 4.47
C GLU A 37 1.23 -15.49 5.50
N SER A 38 0.15 -15.02 6.09
CA SER A 38 -0.64 -15.79 7.06
C SER A 38 -1.30 -17.03 6.43
N ARG A 39 -1.87 -16.87 5.25
CA ARG A 39 -2.53 -17.97 4.52
C ARG A 39 -1.54 -19.01 3.99
N MET A 40 -0.40 -18.56 3.51
CA MET A 40 0.64 -19.41 2.93
C MET A 40 1.63 -19.96 3.96
N ARG A 41 1.66 -19.40 5.16
CA ARG A 41 2.65 -19.71 6.22
C ARG A 41 4.08 -19.53 5.73
N LYS A 42 4.30 -18.54 4.87
CA LYS A 42 5.60 -18.17 4.29
C LYS A 42 5.64 -16.67 4.09
N THR A 43 6.83 -16.09 4.17
CA THR A 43 7.01 -14.68 3.82
C THR A 43 6.85 -14.46 2.33
N VAL A 44 6.50 -13.22 1.94
CA VAL A 44 6.44 -12.84 0.52
C VAL A 44 7.77 -13.14 -0.18
N SER A 45 8.90 -12.84 0.48
CA SER A 45 10.25 -13.13 -0.05
C SER A 45 10.47 -14.63 -0.30
N GLU A 46 10.04 -15.51 0.59
CA GLU A 46 10.11 -16.96 0.42
C GLU A 46 9.26 -17.43 -0.76
N ILE A 47 8.05 -16.89 -0.90
CA ILE A 47 7.15 -17.23 -2.01
C ILE A 47 7.78 -16.81 -3.35
N PHE A 48 8.35 -15.60 -3.43
CA PHE A 48 9.08 -15.16 -4.62
C PHE A 48 10.27 -16.06 -4.95
N ALA A 49 11.07 -16.42 -3.96
CA ALA A 49 12.25 -17.28 -4.15
C ALA A 49 11.86 -18.69 -4.64
N GLU A 50 10.78 -19.25 -4.12
CA GLU A 50 10.34 -20.61 -4.46
C GLU A 50 9.56 -20.69 -5.77
N ARG A 51 8.72 -19.71 -6.06
CA ARG A 51 7.72 -19.77 -7.16
C ARG A 51 7.92 -18.74 -8.25
N GLY A 52 8.74 -17.71 -8.04
CA GLY A 52 8.95 -16.60 -8.95
C GLY A 52 7.83 -15.55 -8.90
N GLU A 53 8.06 -14.45 -9.61
CA GLU A 53 7.15 -13.30 -9.59
C GLU A 53 5.77 -13.61 -10.20
N GLU A 54 5.74 -14.28 -11.34
CA GLU A 54 4.48 -14.59 -12.03
C GLU A 54 3.52 -15.40 -11.15
N ALA A 55 4.03 -16.43 -10.49
CA ALA A 55 3.24 -17.25 -9.58
C ALA A 55 2.78 -16.45 -8.34
N PHE A 56 3.65 -15.59 -7.81
CA PHE A 56 3.26 -14.69 -6.72
C PHE A 56 2.16 -13.73 -7.14
N ARG A 57 2.23 -13.13 -8.33
CA ARG A 57 1.20 -12.19 -8.81
C ARG A 57 -0.17 -12.87 -8.99
N LYS A 58 -0.19 -14.13 -9.43
CA LYS A 58 -1.44 -14.93 -9.46
C LYS A 58 -2.00 -15.20 -8.07
N LEU A 59 -1.13 -15.54 -7.13
CA LEU A 59 -1.52 -15.76 -5.74
C LEU A 59 -2.05 -14.47 -5.11
N GLU A 60 -1.35 -13.35 -5.31
CA GLU A 60 -1.77 -12.02 -4.86
C GLU A 60 -3.13 -11.63 -5.45
N TYR A 61 -3.34 -11.86 -6.73
CA TYR A 61 -4.63 -11.66 -7.40
C TYR A 61 -5.76 -12.42 -6.70
N ASN A 62 -5.57 -13.71 -6.44
CA ASN A 62 -6.58 -14.53 -5.78
C ASN A 62 -6.87 -14.06 -4.34
N MET A 63 -5.83 -13.74 -3.58
CA MET A 63 -5.97 -13.25 -2.20
C MET A 63 -6.61 -11.86 -2.15
N LEU A 64 -6.30 -11.00 -3.12
CA LEU A 64 -6.94 -9.69 -3.26
C LEU A 64 -8.45 -9.83 -3.48
N HIS A 65 -8.86 -10.73 -4.37
CA HIS A 65 -10.27 -11.00 -4.63
C HIS A 65 -10.99 -11.55 -3.39
N GLU A 66 -10.33 -12.38 -2.61
CA GLU A 66 -10.90 -12.90 -1.36
C GLU A 66 -11.11 -11.77 -0.33
N VAL A 67 -10.09 -10.96 -0.07
CA VAL A 67 -10.16 -9.86 0.92
C VAL A 67 -11.12 -8.76 0.49
N ALA A 68 -11.20 -8.48 -0.80
CA ALA A 68 -12.08 -7.44 -1.35
C ALA A 68 -13.59 -7.79 -1.26
N GLU A 69 -13.94 -9.04 -0.96
CA GLU A 69 -15.33 -9.44 -0.68
C GLU A 69 -15.75 -9.16 0.77
N PHE A 70 -14.79 -8.92 1.67
CA PHE A 70 -15.11 -8.61 3.06
C PHE A 70 -15.83 -7.25 3.19
N GLU A 71 -16.63 -7.11 4.23
CA GLU A 71 -17.42 -5.91 4.48
C GLU A 71 -16.81 -5.05 5.59
N ASP A 72 -17.03 -3.73 5.47
CA ASP A 72 -16.56 -2.74 6.44
C ASP A 72 -15.06 -2.87 6.76
N VAL A 73 -14.26 -2.88 5.69
CA VAL A 73 -12.83 -3.15 5.73
C VAL A 73 -12.00 -2.02 5.14
N ILE A 74 -10.78 -1.92 5.64
CA ILE A 74 -9.70 -1.11 5.09
C ILE A 74 -8.63 -2.08 4.61
N ILE A 75 -8.32 -2.03 3.33
CA ILE A 75 -7.33 -2.92 2.69
C ILE A 75 -6.11 -2.10 2.30
N SER A 76 -4.94 -2.47 2.79
CA SER A 76 -3.66 -1.94 2.33
C SER A 76 -3.06 -2.89 1.30
N CYS A 77 -2.96 -2.46 0.06
CA CYS A 77 -2.36 -3.25 -1.02
C CYS A 77 -0.83 -3.19 -0.99
N GLY A 78 -0.17 -4.23 -1.47
CA GLY A 78 1.26 -4.16 -1.75
C GLY A 78 1.58 -3.12 -2.84
N GLY A 79 2.78 -2.59 -2.85
CA GLY A 79 3.15 -1.53 -3.81
C GLY A 79 3.05 -1.96 -5.28
N GLY A 80 3.25 -3.23 -5.57
CA GLY A 80 3.12 -3.78 -6.92
C GLY A 80 1.73 -4.29 -7.28
N THR A 81 0.85 -4.53 -6.29
CA THR A 81 -0.49 -5.08 -6.52
C THR A 81 -1.27 -4.34 -7.61
N PRO A 82 -1.33 -2.99 -7.63
CA PRO A 82 -2.08 -2.26 -8.64
C PRO A 82 -1.56 -2.39 -10.07
N CYS A 83 -0.30 -2.82 -10.24
CA CYS A 83 0.39 -2.80 -11.52
C CYS A 83 0.18 -4.07 -12.36
N PHE A 84 -0.55 -5.05 -11.86
CA PHE A 84 -0.73 -6.35 -12.50
C PHE A 84 -2.19 -6.64 -12.79
N PHE A 85 -2.42 -7.39 -13.87
CA PHE A 85 -3.76 -7.77 -14.32
C PHE A 85 -4.70 -6.55 -14.42
N ASP A 86 -5.97 -6.75 -14.13
CA ASP A 86 -6.99 -5.70 -14.04
C ASP A 86 -7.25 -5.24 -12.59
N ASN A 87 -6.26 -5.41 -11.70
CA ASN A 87 -6.45 -5.19 -10.27
C ASN A 87 -7.02 -3.81 -9.95
N MET A 88 -6.54 -2.73 -10.57
CA MET A 88 -7.07 -1.39 -10.29
C MET A 88 -8.52 -1.22 -10.75
N ASP A 89 -8.87 -1.77 -11.89
CA ASP A 89 -10.25 -1.71 -12.40
C ASP A 89 -11.19 -2.53 -11.50
N TYR A 90 -10.73 -3.69 -11.06
CA TYR A 90 -11.44 -4.52 -10.09
C TYR A 90 -11.65 -3.78 -8.75
N LEU A 91 -10.58 -3.23 -8.17
CA LEU A 91 -10.64 -2.51 -6.90
C LEU A 91 -11.57 -1.29 -6.94
N ASN A 92 -11.54 -0.53 -8.04
CA ASN A 92 -12.44 0.61 -8.24
C ASN A 92 -13.93 0.21 -8.32
N ARG A 93 -14.22 -1.03 -8.68
CA ARG A 93 -15.60 -1.57 -8.63
C ARG A 93 -15.97 -2.05 -7.23
N GLN A 94 -15.00 -2.45 -6.42
CA GLN A 94 -15.24 -3.01 -5.08
C GLN A 94 -15.43 -1.95 -3.99
N GLY A 95 -14.75 -0.81 -4.10
CA GLY A 95 -14.81 0.19 -3.04
C GLY A 95 -14.17 1.52 -3.39
N GLU A 96 -13.89 2.29 -2.35
CA GLU A 96 -13.25 3.60 -2.44
C GLU A 96 -11.73 3.43 -2.45
N VAL A 97 -11.13 3.53 -3.64
CA VAL A 97 -9.68 3.39 -3.80
C VAL A 97 -9.01 4.74 -3.62
N VAL A 98 -8.03 4.80 -2.74
CA VAL A 98 -7.27 6.00 -2.40
C VAL A 98 -5.79 5.77 -2.71
N TYR A 99 -5.23 6.59 -3.56
CA TYR A 99 -3.79 6.67 -3.79
C TYR A 99 -3.15 7.55 -2.72
N LEU A 100 -2.32 6.95 -1.87
CA LEU A 100 -1.46 7.69 -0.94
C LEU A 100 -0.21 8.13 -1.69
N LYS A 101 -0.21 9.40 -2.13
CA LYS A 101 0.85 9.99 -2.94
C LYS A 101 1.87 10.67 -2.05
N ALA A 102 3.12 10.21 -2.12
CA ALA A 102 4.24 10.80 -1.40
C ALA A 102 5.38 11.11 -2.38
N SER A 103 6.14 12.17 -2.10
CA SER A 103 7.34 12.50 -2.87
C SER A 103 8.42 11.43 -2.69
N PRO A 104 9.37 11.29 -3.64
CA PRO A 104 10.51 10.40 -3.47
C PRO A 104 11.29 10.66 -2.17
N ASP A 105 11.44 11.91 -1.76
CA ASP A 105 12.10 12.28 -0.49
C ASP A 105 11.32 11.77 0.73
N THR A 106 10.01 11.92 0.73
CA THR A 106 9.13 11.41 1.79
C THR A 106 9.20 9.88 1.84
N LEU A 107 9.12 9.22 0.70
CA LEU A 107 9.25 7.77 0.59
C LEU A 107 10.60 7.28 1.12
N TYR A 108 11.67 7.97 0.76
CA TYR A 108 13.01 7.66 1.29
C TYR A 108 13.06 7.76 2.81
N LYS A 109 12.56 8.86 3.38
CA LYS A 109 12.51 9.07 4.84
C LYS A 109 11.71 7.96 5.54
N HIS A 110 10.54 7.61 5.02
CA HIS A 110 9.72 6.54 5.56
C HIS A 110 10.44 5.18 5.52
N LEU A 111 11.14 4.88 4.43
CA LEU A 111 11.91 3.64 4.29
C LEU A 111 13.09 3.57 5.26
N GLN A 112 13.73 4.72 5.56
CA GLN A 112 14.78 4.79 6.59
C GLN A 112 14.24 4.57 8.00
N MET A 113 13.01 5.01 8.29
CA MET A 113 12.34 4.80 9.58
C MET A 113 11.84 3.36 9.77
N ALA A 114 11.67 2.61 8.68
CA ALA A 114 11.19 1.24 8.74
C ALA A 114 12.26 0.31 9.34
N LYS A 115 11.87 -0.49 10.33
CA LYS A 115 12.76 -1.46 11.01
C LYS A 115 13.05 -2.72 10.18
N VAL A 116 12.33 -2.92 9.08
CA VAL A 116 12.45 -4.11 8.22
C VAL A 116 13.36 -3.79 7.06
N GLU A 117 14.47 -4.51 6.93
CA GLU A 117 15.34 -4.44 5.77
C GLU A 117 14.59 -4.91 4.51
N ARG A 118 14.66 -4.10 3.46
CA ARG A 118 14.12 -4.45 2.15
C ARG A 118 15.29 -4.81 1.22
N PRO A 119 15.31 -6.04 0.67
CA PRO A 119 16.46 -6.53 -0.13
C PRO A 119 16.84 -5.61 -1.29
N LEU A 120 15.84 -4.99 -1.94
CA LEU A 120 16.05 -4.09 -3.09
C LEU A 120 16.78 -2.79 -2.72
N LEU A 121 16.81 -2.43 -1.44
CA LEU A 121 17.36 -1.15 -0.95
C LEU A 121 18.74 -1.33 -0.32
N LYS A 122 19.20 -2.58 -0.17
CA LYS A 122 20.46 -2.90 0.51
C LYS A 122 21.67 -2.44 -0.31
N GLY A 123 22.60 -1.74 0.34
CA GLY A 123 23.89 -1.36 -0.25
C GLY A 123 23.86 -0.12 -1.14
N LYS A 124 22.72 0.60 -1.23
CA LYS A 124 22.61 1.83 -2.00
C LYS A 124 22.85 3.07 -1.13
N SER A 125 23.52 4.10 -1.69
CA SER A 125 23.60 5.41 -1.06
C SER A 125 22.24 6.11 -1.02
N SER A 126 22.09 7.17 -0.22
CA SER A 126 20.83 7.94 -0.16
C SER A 126 20.44 8.54 -1.51
N GLU A 127 21.41 9.05 -2.27
CA GLU A 127 21.17 9.61 -3.61
C GLU A 127 20.74 8.51 -4.61
N GLU A 128 21.40 7.36 -4.59
CA GLU A 128 21.05 6.20 -5.41
C GLU A 128 19.64 5.67 -5.09
N LEU A 129 19.27 5.64 -3.82
CA LEU A 129 17.94 5.21 -3.39
C LEU A 129 16.85 6.17 -3.85
N ILE A 130 17.04 7.48 -3.70
CA ILE A 130 16.07 8.48 -4.15
C ILE A 130 15.93 8.42 -5.67
N ALA A 131 17.02 8.28 -6.42
CA ALA A 131 16.99 8.10 -7.87
C ALA A 131 16.25 6.83 -8.28
N TYR A 132 16.51 5.70 -7.61
CA TYR A 132 15.81 4.44 -7.83
C TYR A 132 14.30 4.57 -7.56
N ILE A 133 13.92 5.15 -6.43
CA ILE A 133 12.53 5.38 -6.06
C ILE A 133 11.85 6.26 -7.12
N THR A 134 12.50 7.34 -7.54
CA THR A 134 11.97 8.27 -8.54
C THR A 134 11.66 7.57 -9.86
N GLU A 135 12.59 6.77 -10.37
CA GLU A 135 12.41 6.05 -11.63
C GLU A 135 11.36 4.93 -11.50
N HIS A 136 11.40 4.17 -10.40
CA HIS A 136 10.45 3.10 -10.16
C HIS A 136 9.02 3.64 -9.96
N LEU A 137 8.88 4.78 -9.28
CA LEU A 137 7.59 5.44 -9.11
C LEU A 137 6.99 5.89 -10.45
N LYS A 138 7.81 6.39 -11.38
CA LYS A 138 7.35 6.74 -12.74
C LYS A 138 6.69 5.58 -13.47
N THR A 139 7.17 4.35 -13.29
CA THR A 139 6.59 3.16 -13.92
C THR A 139 5.29 2.72 -13.27
N ARG A 140 5.12 2.99 -11.98
CA ARG A 140 3.96 2.55 -11.17
C ARG A 140 2.86 3.59 -11.06
N GLU A 141 3.20 4.87 -11.09
CA GLU A 141 2.24 5.98 -10.91
C GLU A 141 1.06 5.95 -11.90
N PRO A 142 1.22 5.56 -13.17
CA PRO A 142 0.08 5.42 -14.08
C PRO A 142 -1.01 4.47 -13.56
N PHE A 143 -0.62 3.44 -12.80
CA PHE A 143 -1.58 2.52 -12.17
C PHE A 143 -2.20 3.13 -10.91
N TYR A 144 -1.39 3.72 -10.03
CA TYR A 144 -1.88 4.38 -8.82
C TYR A 144 -2.86 5.52 -9.14
N SER A 145 -2.59 6.27 -10.19
CA SER A 145 -3.41 7.40 -10.62
C SER A 145 -4.80 7.02 -11.12
N LYS A 146 -5.07 5.73 -11.34
CA LYS A 146 -6.41 5.22 -11.61
C LYS A 146 -7.31 5.17 -10.37
N ALA A 147 -6.75 5.38 -9.18
CA ALA A 147 -7.53 5.46 -7.94
C ALA A 147 -8.54 6.61 -8.01
N ARG A 148 -9.71 6.39 -7.41
CA ARG A 148 -10.78 7.40 -7.37
C ARG A 148 -10.37 8.65 -6.61
N TYR A 149 -9.56 8.50 -5.57
CA TYR A 149 -9.09 9.59 -4.72
C TYR A 149 -7.56 9.58 -4.64
N THR A 150 -7.01 10.76 -4.45
CA THR A 150 -5.58 10.93 -4.16
C THR A 150 -5.44 11.73 -2.87
N LEU A 151 -4.64 11.22 -1.94
CA LEU A 151 -4.26 11.89 -0.71
C LEU A 151 -2.76 12.16 -0.74
N ASP A 152 -2.36 13.43 -0.74
CA ASP A 152 -0.97 13.79 -0.59
C ASP A 152 -0.51 13.53 0.86
N VAL A 153 0.58 12.80 1.00
CA VAL A 153 1.11 12.37 2.29
C VAL A 153 2.49 12.98 2.52
N ASP A 154 2.61 13.72 3.61
CA ASP A 154 3.89 14.18 4.14
C ASP A 154 4.55 13.12 5.02
N VAL A 155 5.71 13.45 5.59
CA VAL A 155 6.43 12.55 6.50
C VAL A 155 5.57 12.24 7.73
N LEU A 156 5.29 10.96 7.96
CA LEU A 156 4.47 10.45 9.06
C LEU A 156 5.38 10.02 10.24
N ASP A 157 6.14 10.96 10.77
CA ASP A 157 7.15 10.73 11.81
C ASP A 157 6.64 10.99 13.23
N ASP A 158 5.45 11.55 13.38
CA ASP A 158 4.80 11.75 14.67
C ASP A 158 3.29 11.50 14.63
N TYR A 159 2.70 11.39 15.81
CA TYR A 159 1.27 11.10 15.97
C TYR A 159 0.37 12.19 15.36
N ASP A 160 0.74 13.46 15.50
CA ASP A 160 -0.09 14.58 15.00
C ASP A 160 -0.17 14.59 13.49
N LYS A 161 0.93 14.31 12.80
CA LYS A 161 0.98 14.20 11.33
C LYS A 161 0.15 13.02 10.83
N ILE A 162 0.19 11.90 11.53
CA ILE A 162 -0.65 10.73 11.22
C ILE A 162 -2.12 11.10 11.38
N LYS A 163 -2.48 11.75 12.47
CA LYS A 163 -3.85 12.20 12.74
C LYS A 163 -4.35 13.19 11.69
N ILE A 164 -3.53 14.15 11.27
CA ILE A 164 -3.86 15.08 10.18
C ILE A 164 -4.17 14.33 8.89
N SER A 165 -3.35 13.34 8.53
CA SER A 165 -3.56 12.52 7.33
C SER A 165 -4.86 11.72 7.42
N VAL A 166 -5.17 11.15 8.56
CA VAL A 166 -6.43 10.41 8.78
C VAL A 166 -7.64 11.36 8.70
N THR A 167 -7.56 12.54 9.28
CA THR A 167 -8.62 13.55 9.20
C THR A 167 -8.89 13.95 7.75
N LYS A 168 -7.84 14.27 6.99
CA LYS A 168 -7.96 14.58 5.55
C LYS A 168 -8.58 13.43 4.77
N LEU A 169 -8.17 12.19 5.08
CA LEU A 169 -8.72 11.00 4.42
C LEU A 169 -10.21 10.83 4.72
N ARG A 170 -10.62 11.04 5.96
CA ARG A 170 -12.03 10.96 6.35
C ARG A 170 -12.88 12.03 5.66
N GLU A 171 -12.39 13.26 5.59
CA GLU A 171 -13.04 14.35 4.86
C GLU A 171 -13.19 14.01 3.37
N LEU A 172 -12.13 13.51 2.76
CA LEU A 172 -12.11 13.10 1.35
C LEU A 172 -13.15 12.02 1.06
N LEU A 173 -13.29 11.05 1.97
CA LEU A 173 -14.21 9.91 1.85
C LEU A 173 -15.63 10.20 2.44
N LYS A 174 -15.81 11.35 3.06
CA LYS A 174 -17.07 11.75 3.74
C LYS A 174 -17.54 10.72 4.77
N ILE A 175 -16.63 10.33 5.65
CA ILE A 175 -16.88 9.34 6.72
C ILE A 175 -16.48 9.84 8.10
#